data_dea7c3f55f5031cdae0c406a2afeb3c7
#
_entry.id   dea7c3f55f5031cdae0c406a2afeb3c7
#
_cell.length_a   1.000
_cell.length_b   1.000
_cell.length_c   1.000
_cell.angle_alpha   90.00
_cell.angle_beta   90.00
_cell.angle_gamma   90.00
#
_symmetry.space_group_name_H-M   'P 1'
#
loop_
_entity.id
_entity.type
_entity.pdbx_description
1 polymer ?
#
loop_
_entity_poly.entity_id
_entity_poly.type
_entity_poly.pdbx_seq_one_letter_code
_entity_poly.pdbx_strand_id
1 'polypeptide(L)'
;MIGNSEGTLQVEICPAHGGMIVQIYLEGKELLHIDRSQLETAPMAAGGMPILFPFSSKTKGDQYQLNGKSYGMPMHGLVKNEVFVLEEKEKDRVLVWLENSPSWKEGYFPFDFRLEVGYHVNKNCLDLDFRITNYSKNRLPHYLGCHPFFLATDKKQTCLIQNMQVHYDYGHNQDLPMCSLENLSDRWDDVFHTPAKREFTFRNAGDGYQVRCETDENFDALVVCSWVEESMCIEPWCGLPDSIHTGRFVKWVEPGAAKEYQIKFWFQKI
;
A
#
# COMPACT_ATOMS: atom_id res chain seq x y z
N MET A 1 -14.58 5.12 11.48
CA MET A 1 -15.51 4.41 10.59
C MET A 1 -16.14 5.41 9.64
N ILE A 2 -16.10 5.14 8.35
CA ILE A 2 -16.86 5.79 7.29
C ILE A 2 -17.63 4.72 6.50
N GLY A 3 -18.62 5.11 5.70
CA GLY A 3 -19.38 4.14 4.90
C GLY A 3 -20.30 4.79 3.89
N ASN A 4 -20.77 4.00 2.93
CA ASN A 4 -21.75 4.45 1.94
C ASN A 4 -23.12 4.77 2.59
N SER A 5 -23.99 5.43 1.85
CA SER A 5 -25.33 5.84 2.35
C SER A 5 -26.21 4.66 2.79
N GLU A 6 -26.00 3.49 2.21
CA GLU A 6 -26.76 2.27 2.48
C GLU A 6 -26.20 1.43 3.64
N GLY A 7 -24.94 1.73 4.09
CA GLY A 7 -24.27 0.97 5.13
C GLY A 7 -23.76 -0.41 4.68
N THR A 8 -23.80 -0.70 3.38
CA THR A 8 -23.35 -2.00 2.82
C THR A 8 -21.84 -2.10 2.69
N LEU A 9 -21.14 -0.97 2.50
CA LEU A 9 -19.68 -0.88 2.55
C LEU A 9 -19.28 0.09 3.66
N GLN A 10 -18.45 -0.40 4.60
CA GLN A 10 -17.91 0.38 5.71
C GLN A 10 -16.41 0.16 5.82
N VAL A 11 -15.69 1.21 6.21
CA VAL A 11 -14.21 1.20 6.33
C VAL A 11 -13.82 1.78 7.68
N GLU A 12 -13.00 1.03 8.41
CA GLU A 12 -12.42 1.46 9.68
C GLU A 12 -11.00 1.95 9.44
N ILE A 13 -10.73 3.22 9.75
CA ILE A 13 -9.42 3.87 9.58
C ILE A 13 -8.86 4.21 10.96
N CYS A 14 -7.56 3.98 11.17
CA CYS A 14 -6.85 4.28 12.39
C CYS A 14 -5.77 5.35 12.16
N PRO A 15 -6.05 6.64 12.41
CA PRO A 15 -5.03 7.70 12.30
C PRO A 15 -3.87 7.50 13.28
N ALA A 16 -4.09 6.88 14.43
CA ALA A 16 -3.07 6.64 15.44
C ALA A 16 -1.98 5.64 15.00
N HIS A 17 -2.26 4.82 13.99
CA HIS A 17 -1.34 3.80 13.50
C HIS A 17 -1.20 3.92 11.97
N GLY A 18 -0.36 4.85 11.54
CA GLY A 18 -0.01 5.03 10.11
C GLY A 18 -1.14 5.47 9.20
N GLY A 19 -2.27 5.96 9.74
CA GLY A 19 -3.45 6.24 8.95
C GLY A 19 -4.09 5.00 8.29
N MET A 20 -3.66 3.79 8.65
CA MET A 20 -4.05 2.54 7.98
C MET A 20 -5.54 2.27 8.02
N ILE A 21 -6.02 1.50 7.06
CA ILE A 21 -7.33 0.86 7.13
C ILE A 21 -7.18 -0.39 8.01
N VAL A 22 -7.94 -0.43 9.11
CA VAL A 22 -7.95 -1.57 10.04
C VAL A 22 -8.86 -2.67 9.53
N GLN A 23 -10.06 -2.30 9.01
CA GLN A 23 -11.00 -3.26 8.48
C GLN A 23 -11.90 -2.67 7.39
N ILE A 24 -12.32 -3.51 6.48
CA ILE A 24 -13.34 -3.24 5.46
C ILE A 24 -14.49 -4.23 5.68
N TYR A 25 -15.70 -3.71 5.79
CA TYR A 25 -16.92 -4.52 5.95
C TYR A 25 -17.77 -4.41 4.70
N LEU A 26 -18.06 -5.54 4.07
CA LEU A 26 -19.02 -5.65 2.98
C LEU A 26 -20.26 -6.40 3.48
N GLU A 27 -21.40 -5.69 3.60
CA GLU A 27 -22.64 -6.25 4.17
C GLU A 27 -22.40 -6.90 5.56
N GLY A 28 -21.55 -6.27 6.38
CA GLY A 28 -21.17 -6.74 7.71
C GLY A 28 -20.10 -7.84 7.75
N LYS A 29 -19.65 -8.35 6.59
CA LYS A 29 -18.55 -9.32 6.50
C LYS A 29 -17.21 -8.61 6.47
N GLU A 30 -16.27 -9.05 7.30
CA GLU A 30 -14.87 -8.60 7.31
C GLU A 30 -14.13 -9.10 6.06
N LEU A 31 -13.36 -8.22 5.42
CA LEU A 31 -12.59 -8.52 4.22
C LEU A 31 -11.08 -8.47 4.41
N LEU A 32 -10.60 -7.95 5.55
CA LEU A 32 -9.18 -7.92 5.87
C LEU A 32 -8.86 -8.85 7.04
N HIS A 33 -7.71 -9.51 6.96
CA HIS A 33 -7.11 -10.17 8.10
C HIS A 33 -6.53 -9.12 9.05
N ILE A 34 -6.84 -9.19 10.34
CA ILE A 34 -6.33 -8.28 11.37
C ILE A 34 -6.25 -8.95 12.74
N ASP A 35 -5.07 -8.97 13.33
CA ASP A 35 -4.89 -9.28 14.75
C ASP A 35 -4.89 -7.98 15.56
N ARG A 36 -6.05 -7.62 16.09
CA ARG A 36 -6.24 -6.38 16.85
C ARG A 36 -5.38 -6.30 18.12
N SER A 37 -4.93 -7.44 18.66
CA SER A 37 -4.07 -7.45 19.84
C SER A 37 -2.67 -6.91 19.57
N GLN A 38 -2.23 -6.95 18.30
CA GLN A 38 -0.93 -6.44 17.86
C GLN A 38 -0.99 -4.99 17.36
N LEU A 39 -2.17 -4.41 17.20
CA LEU A 39 -2.33 -3.10 16.55
C LEU A 39 -1.52 -2.00 17.25
N GLU A 40 -1.46 -2.01 18.60
CA GLU A 40 -0.73 -1.02 19.39
C GLU A 40 0.78 -1.21 19.40
N THR A 41 1.26 -2.44 19.22
CA THR A 41 2.69 -2.76 19.38
C THR A 41 3.41 -3.04 18.07
N ALA A 42 2.71 -3.57 17.10
CA ALA A 42 3.25 -3.97 15.80
C ALA A 42 2.20 -3.79 14.68
N PRO A 43 1.76 -2.55 14.37
CA PRO A 43 0.63 -2.31 13.44
C PRO A 43 0.81 -2.99 12.09
N MET A 44 2.02 -3.04 11.55
CA MET A 44 2.31 -3.72 10.28
C MET A 44 2.10 -5.24 10.35
N ALA A 45 2.48 -5.86 11.46
CA ALA A 45 2.29 -7.29 11.67
C ALA A 45 0.84 -7.64 12.05
N ALA A 46 0.07 -6.67 12.53
CA ALA A 46 -1.33 -6.85 12.86
C ALA A 46 -2.18 -7.17 11.62
N GLY A 47 -1.81 -6.67 10.44
CA GLY A 47 -2.59 -6.84 9.20
C GLY A 47 -3.32 -5.57 8.78
N GLY A 48 -4.57 -5.70 8.31
CA GLY A 48 -5.33 -4.56 7.78
C GLY A 48 -4.83 -4.12 6.40
N MET A 49 -4.72 -2.82 6.17
CA MET A 49 -4.13 -2.24 4.94
C MET A 49 -3.23 -1.05 5.31
N PRO A 50 -2.00 -1.32 5.73
CA PRO A 50 -0.99 -0.29 5.99
C PRO A 50 -0.63 0.52 4.75
N ILE A 51 -0.25 1.80 4.99
CA ILE A 51 0.33 2.69 3.99
C ILE A 51 1.85 2.59 4.07
N LEU A 52 2.48 2.48 2.91
CA LEU A 52 3.92 2.32 2.76
C LEU A 52 4.52 3.60 2.16
N PHE A 53 5.31 4.34 2.96
CA PHE A 53 5.95 5.58 2.53
C PHE A 53 7.18 5.90 3.41
N PRO A 54 8.26 6.47 2.87
CA PRO A 54 8.48 6.88 1.49
C PRO A 54 8.80 5.72 0.53
N PHE A 55 9.24 4.56 1.02
CA PHE A 55 9.67 3.43 0.22
C PHE A 55 8.86 2.18 0.57
N SER A 56 8.14 1.63 -0.39
CA SER A 56 7.17 0.54 -0.21
C SER A 56 7.78 -0.84 0.04
N SER A 57 9.10 -0.97 0.11
CA SER A 57 9.78 -2.24 0.41
C SER A 57 11.02 -2.00 1.27
N LYS A 58 11.91 -2.99 1.28
CA LYS A 58 13.23 -2.86 1.87
C LYS A 58 14.19 -2.13 0.93
N THR A 59 15.19 -1.47 1.52
CA THR A 59 16.39 -0.99 0.84
C THR A 59 17.56 -1.90 1.18
N LYS A 60 18.55 -2.01 0.31
CA LYS A 60 19.73 -2.83 0.55
C LYS A 60 20.47 -2.37 1.79
N GLY A 61 20.58 -3.27 2.78
CA GLY A 61 21.23 -2.98 4.06
C GLY A 61 20.46 -2.00 4.95
N ASP A 62 19.16 -1.86 4.74
CA ASP A 62 18.25 -0.94 5.46
C ASP A 62 18.73 0.53 5.45
N GLN A 63 19.38 0.94 4.37
CA GLN A 63 19.92 2.29 4.20
C GLN A 63 19.97 2.71 2.74
N TYR A 64 20.11 4.01 2.49
CA TYR A 64 20.33 4.57 1.16
C TYR A 64 21.27 5.77 1.22
N GLN A 65 21.87 6.12 0.06
CA GLN A 65 22.77 7.25 -0.08
C GLN A 65 22.06 8.43 -0.74
N LEU A 66 22.22 9.61 -0.15
CA LEU A 66 21.76 10.86 -0.73
C LEU A 66 22.81 11.94 -0.52
N ASN A 67 23.29 12.55 -1.61
CA ASN A 67 24.31 13.61 -1.57
C ASN A 67 25.55 13.26 -0.73
N GLY A 68 26.01 12.01 -0.81
CA GLY A 68 27.18 11.50 -0.11
C GLY A 68 27.00 11.19 1.37
N LYS A 69 25.77 11.31 1.90
CA LYS A 69 25.40 10.94 3.27
C LYS A 69 24.52 9.69 3.26
N SER A 70 24.74 8.77 4.22
CA SER A 70 23.92 7.59 4.42
C SER A 70 22.76 7.90 5.34
N TYR A 71 21.58 7.34 5.02
CA TYR A 71 20.35 7.44 5.81
C TYR A 71 19.76 6.04 5.99
N GLY A 72 19.26 5.76 7.18
CA GLY A 72 18.52 4.52 7.45
C GLY A 72 17.17 4.52 6.74
N MET A 73 16.67 3.34 6.39
CA MET A 73 15.31 3.19 5.89
C MET A 73 14.78 1.82 6.30
N PRO A 74 13.89 1.75 7.28
CA PRO A 74 13.29 0.48 7.67
C PRO A 74 12.39 -0.06 6.56
N MET A 75 12.20 -1.37 6.55
CA MET A 75 11.28 -2.03 5.63
C MET A 75 9.90 -1.34 5.64
N HIS A 76 9.35 -1.09 4.47
CA HIS A 76 8.07 -0.41 4.23
C HIS A 76 8.02 1.06 4.66
N GLY A 77 9.19 1.68 4.88
CA GLY A 77 9.29 3.11 5.17
C GLY A 77 8.95 3.48 6.61
N LEU A 78 8.57 4.72 6.81
CA LEU A 78 8.55 5.37 8.11
C LEU A 78 7.13 5.52 8.69
N VAL A 79 6.11 5.72 7.84
CA VAL A 79 4.81 6.24 8.29
C VAL A 79 3.90 5.21 8.96
N LYS A 80 4.15 3.92 8.75
CA LYS A 80 3.27 2.80 9.19
C LYS A 80 2.99 2.72 10.69
N ASN A 81 3.85 3.34 11.53
CA ASN A 81 3.71 3.32 12.98
C ASN A 81 3.43 4.73 13.56
N GLU A 82 3.22 5.72 12.69
CA GLU A 82 3.13 7.11 13.12
C GLU A 82 1.68 7.57 13.31
N VAL A 83 1.53 8.60 14.13
CA VAL A 83 0.22 9.22 14.35
C VAL A 83 -0.04 10.24 13.26
N PHE A 84 -1.09 10.02 12.47
CA PHE A 84 -1.58 11.00 11.51
C PHE A 84 -2.57 11.95 12.16
N VAL A 85 -2.52 13.20 11.76
CA VAL A 85 -3.51 14.21 12.16
C VAL A 85 -4.80 13.96 11.38
N LEU A 86 -5.92 13.86 12.10
CA LEU A 86 -7.25 13.83 11.49
C LEU A 86 -7.66 15.26 11.14
N GLU A 87 -7.79 15.57 9.83
CA GLU A 87 -8.18 16.90 9.36
C GLU A 87 -9.68 16.98 9.08
N GLU A 88 -10.22 15.98 8.36
CA GLU A 88 -11.63 15.95 7.97
C GLU A 88 -12.23 14.59 8.25
N LYS A 89 -13.46 14.56 8.75
CA LYS A 89 -14.24 13.33 8.90
C LYS A 89 -15.72 13.63 8.65
N GLU A 90 -16.21 13.05 7.58
CA GLU A 90 -17.63 12.98 7.25
C GLU A 90 -18.16 11.55 7.34
N LYS A 91 -19.41 11.33 6.94
CA LYS A 91 -20.01 9.99 6.97
C LYS A 91 -19.33 9.02 6.02
N ASP A 92 -18.92 9.51 4.86
CA ASP A 92 -18.39 8.72 3.74
C ASP A 92 -16.93 9.07 3.39
N ARG A 93 -16.31 10.03 4.07
CA ARG A 93 -14.92 10.41 3.82
C ARG A 93 -14.13 10.73 5.09
N VAL A 94 -12.84 10.54 5.00
CA VAL A 94 -11.83 10.93 6.00
C VAL A 94 -10.61 11.47 5.26
N LEU A 95 -10.03 12.56 5.76
CA LEU A 95 -8.72 13.07 5.37
C LEU A 95 -7.80 13.06 6.58
N VAL A 96 -6.65 12.41 6.43
CA VAL A 96 -5.58 12.40 7.44
C VAL A 96 -4.27 12.84 6.80
N TRP A 97 -3.37 13.40 7.61
CA TRP A 97 -2.06 13.82 7.11
C TRP A 97 -0.94 13.67 8.16
N LEU A 98 0.27 13.64 7.67
CA LEU A 98 1.50 13.57 8.44
C LEU A 98 2.57 14.47 7.79
N GLU A 99 3.35 15.16 8.62
CA GLU A 99 4.57 15.86 8.21
C GLU A 99 5.82 15.18 8.77
N ASN A 100 6.96 15.42 8.14
CA ASN A 100 8.22 14.84 8.58
C ASN A 100 8.62 15.36 9.97
N SER A 101 9.03 14.44 10.84
CA SER A 101 9.57 14.77 12.16
C SER A 101 11.06 15.19 12.08
N PRO A 102 11.55 16.01 13.05
CA PRO A 102 12.97 16.36 13.11
C PRO A 102 13.92 15.15 13.19
N SER A 103 13.53 14.10 13.94
CA SER A 103 14.32 12.88 14.10
C SER A 103 14.49 12.10 12.79
N TRP A 104 13.47 12.11 11.93
CA TRP A 104 13.58 11.49 10.61
C TRP A 104 14.53 12.23 9.70
N LYS A 105 14.53 13.58 9.74
CA LYS A 105 15.42 14.41 8.91
C LYS A 105 16.89 14.15 9.17
N GLU A 106 17.26 13.87 10.41
CA GLU A 106 18.63 13.64 10.79
C GLU A 106 19.15 12.28 10.35
N GLY A 107 18.37 11.22 10.50
CA GLY A 107 18.81 9.84 10.38
C GLY A 107 18.18 9.02 9.25
N TYR A 108 17.01 9.42 8.76
CA TYR A 108 16.20 8.56 7.89
C TYR A 108 15.79 9.21 6.57
N PHE A 109 15.11 10.37 6.60
CA PHE A 109 14.56 10.98 5.40
C PHE A 109 14.64 12.52 5.47
N PRO A 110 15.68 13.14 4.88
CA PRO A 110 16.03 14.55 5.09
C PRO A 110 15.20 15.52 4.24
N PHE A 111 13.91 15.31 4.15
CA PHE A 111 13.00 16.15 3.38
C PHE A 111 11.92 16.74 4.26
N ASP A 112 11.58 18.00 4.03
CA ASP A 112 10.36 18.60 4.55
C ASP A 112 9.21 18.25 3.60
N PHE A 113 8.21 17.52 4.10
CA PHE A 113 7.08 17.10 3.29
C PHE A 113 5.80 17.01 4.12
N ARG A 114 4.68 17.00 3.44
CA ARG A 114 3.38 16.59 3.95
C ARG A 114 2.84 15.47 3.09
N LEU A 115 2.47 14.37 3.73
CA LEU A 115 1.70 13.28 3.15
C LEU A 115 0.25 13.40 3.61
N GLU A 116 -0.67 13.56 2.68
CA GLU A 116 -2.10 13.54 2.92
C GLU A 116 -2.67 12.25 2.35
N VAL A 117 -3.63 11.64 3.06
CA VAL A 117 -4.34 10.45 2.63
C VAL A 117 -5.83 10.67 2.81
N GLY A 118 -6.54 10.70 1.70
CA GLY A 118 -7.99 10.75 1.61
C GLY A 118 -8.59 9.37 1.44
N TYR A 119 -9.66 9.09 2.17
CA TYR A 119 -10.48 7.88 2.04
C TYR A 119 -11.89 8.30 1.74
N HIS A 120 -12.46 7.80 0.66
CA HIS A 120 -13.83 8.09 0.28
C HIS A 120 -14.56 6.82 -0.10
N VAL A 121 -15.71 6.57 0.53
CA VAL A 121 -16.57 5.41 0.27
C VAL A 121 -17.79 5.84 -0.53
N ASN A 122 -17.93 5.31 -1.74
CA ASN A 122 -19.05 5.59 -2.62
C ASN A 122 -19.61 4.29 -3.21
N LYS A 123 -20.87 3.97 -2.92
CA LYS A 123 -21.50 2.69 -3.27
C LYS A 123 -20.64 1.52 -2.76
N ASN A 124 -20.14 0.68 -3.65
CA ASN A 124 -19.26 -0.45 -3.35
C ASN A 124 -17.77 -0.16 -3.65
N CYS A 125 -17.40 1.11 -3.78
CA CYS A 125 -16.06 1.57 -4.08
C CYS A 125 -15.44 2.30 -2.88
N LEU A 126 -14.18 2.03 -2.62
CA LEU A 126 -13.29 2.79 -1.75
C LEU A 126 -12.23 3.46 -2.63
N ASP A 127 -12.21 4.79 -2.62
CA ASP A 127 -11.14 5.60 -3.22
C ASP A 127 -10.10 5.92 -2.14
N LEU A 128 -8.83 5.68 -2.44
CA LEU A 128 -7.65 6.13 -1.69
C LEU A 128 -6.93 7.17 -2.53
N ASP A 129 -6.89 8.38 -2.03
CA ASP A 129 -6.19 9.50 -2.66
C ASP A 129 -4.99 9.89 -1.81
N PHE A 130 -3.81 9.94 -2.42
CA PHE A 130 -2.59 10.37 -1.75
C PHE A 130 -2.11 11.67 -2.37
N ARG A 131 -1.66 12.59 -1.53
CA ARG A 131 -1.00 13.81 -1.96
C ARG A 131 0.30 13.99 -1.18
N ILE A 132 1.41 14.13 -1.90
CA ILE A 132 2.73 14.37 -1.32
C ILE A 132 3.16 15.76 -1.73
N THR A 133 3.29 16.66 -0.76
CA THR A 133 3.81 18.02 -0.97
C THR A 133 5.25 18.10 -0.49
N ASN A 134 6.17 18.54 -1.34
CA ASN A 134 7.57 18.71 -1.02
C ASN A 134 7.87 20.16 -0.64
N TYR A 135 8.19 20.41 0.62
CA TYR A 135 8.60 21.72 1.14
C TYR A 135 10.13 21.90 1.16
N SER A 136 10.88 20.88 0.76
CA SER A 136 12.34 20.93 0.71
C SER A 136 12.86 21.71 -0.50
N LYS A 137 14.14 22.08 -0.45
CA LYS A 137 14.85 22.68 -1.59
C LYS A 137 15.33 21.65 -2.63
N ASN A 138 15.28 20.36 -2.30
CA ASN A 138 15.72 19.26 -3.15
C ASN A 138 14.53 18.43 -3.60
N ARG A 139 14.68 17.74 -4.73
CA ARG A 139 13.70 16.75 -5.21
C ARG A 139 13.54 15.63 -4.19
N LEU A 140 12.31 15.30 -3.85
CA LEU A 140 11.95 14.26 -2.89
C LEU A 140 11.74 12.93 -3.63
N PRO A 141 12.57 11.89 -3.35
CA PRO A 141 12.38 10.56 -3.91
C PRO A 141 11.34 9.77 -3.10
N HIS A 142 10.49 9.00 -3.78
CA HIS A 142 9.61 8.06 -3.11
C HIS A 142 9.11 6.98 -4.08
N TYR A 143 8.57 5.92 -3.53
CA TYR A 143 7.76 4.91 -4.20
C TYR A 143 6.78 4.35 -3.16
N LEU A 144 5.64 5.00 -3.05
CA LEU A 144 4.59 4.64 -2.11
C LEU A 144 3.84 3.38 -2.54
N GLY A 145 3.12 2.79 -1.60
CA GLY A 145 2.21 1.67 -1.85
C GLY A 145 1.24 1.48 -0.71
N CYS A 146 0.37 0.50 -0.83
CA CYS A 146 -0.41 -0.03 0.27
C CYS A 146 -0.26 -1.55 0.35
N HIS A 147 -0.51 -2.10 1.54
CA HIS A 147 -0.27 -3.50 1.84
C HIS A 147 -1.55 -4.16 2.39
N PRO A 148 -2.58 -4.37 1.54
CA PRO A 148 -3.81 -4.99 2.00
C PRO A 148 -3.59 -6.48 2.31
N PHE A 149 -3.97 -6.89 3.52
CA PHE A 149 -4.04 -8.26 3.96
C PHE A 149 -5.47 -8.79 3.75
N PHE A 150 -5.83 -9.12 2.53
CA PHE A 150 -7.16 -9.65 2.25
C PHE A 150 -7.39 -10.98 2.96
N LEU A 151 -8.50 -11.10 3.70
CA LEU A 151 -8.87 -12.33 4.37
C LEU A 151 -9.04 -13.46 3.33
N ALA A 152 -8.37 -14.61 3.57
CA ALA A 152 -8.40 -15.77 2.71
C ALA A 152 -8.27 -17.04 3.56
N THR A 153 -9.39 -17.51 4.10
CA THR A 153 -9.47 -18.68 5.00
C THR A 153 -9.09 -19.98 4.28
N ASP A 154 -9.38 -20.07 2.98
CA ASP A 154 -8.88 -21.13 2.09
C ASP A 154 -8.22 -20.52 0.84
N LYS A 155 -6.91 -20.36 0.89
CA LYS A 155 -6.13 -19.76 -0.21
C LYS A 155 -6.22 -20.55 -1.52
N LYS A 156 -6.59 -21.83 -1.49
CA LYS A 156 -6.78 -22.65 -2.69
C LYS A 156 -8.03 -22.26 -3.48
N GLN A 157 -8.96 -21.55 -2.83
CA GLN A 157 -10.16 -21.01 -3.47
C GLN A 157 -10.02 -19.56 -3.91
N THR A 158 -8.77 -19.06 -3.95
CA THR A 158 -8.47 -17.72 -4.43
C THR A 158 -7.87 -17.73 -5.83
N CYS A 159 -8.13 -16.68 -6.60
CA CYS A 159 -7.44 -16.44 -7.87
C CYS A 159 -7.21 -14.94 -8.08
N LEU A 160 -6.18 -14.63 -8.86
CA LEU A 160 -5.81 -13.28 -9.22
C LEU A 160 -5.79 -13.13 -10.75
N ILE A 161 -6.60 -12.21 -11.26
CA ILE A 161 -6.57 -11.76 -12.64
C ILE A 161 -5.82 -10.43 -12.64
N GLN A 162 -4.70 -10.35 -13.33
CA GLN A 162 -3.82 -9.19 -13.36
C GLN A 162 -3.21 -9.01 -14.75
N ASN A 163 -2.59 -7.86 -15.01
CA ASN A 163 -2.10 -7.45 -16.33
C ASN A 163 -0.61 -7.08 -16.32
N MET A 164 0.16 -7.50 -15.31
CA MET A 164 1.61 -7.32 -15.26
C MET A 164 2.29 -8.17 -16.33
N GLN A 165 3.40 -7.68 -16.88
CA GLN A 165 4.10 -8.33 -17.99
C GLN A 165 5.43 -8.95 -17.61
N VAL A 166 5.97 -8.58 -16.44
CA VAL A 166 7.29 -8.99 -15.99
C VAL A 166 7.24 -9.47 -14.55
N HIS A 167 7.82 -10.62 -14.28
CA HIS A 167 8.13 -11.09 -12.92
C HIS A 167 9.52 -10.58 -12.52
N TYR A 168 9.70 -10.11 -11.29
CA TYR A 168 10.93 -9.50 -10.84
C TYR A 168 11.54 -10.26 -9.68
N ASP A 169 12.71 -10.84 -9.91
CA ASP A 169 13.56 -11.40 -8.86
C ASP A 169 14.35 -10.27 -8.18
N TYR A 170 13.81 -9.77 -7.06
CA TYR A 170 14.46 -8.68 -6.33
C TYR A 170 15.70 -9.13 -5.56
N GLY A 171 15.90 -10.42 -5.32
CA GLY A 171 17.11 -10.98 -4.72
C GLY A 171 18.33 -10.79 -5.60
N HIS A 172 18.14 -10.90 -6.92
CA HIS A 172 19.18 -10.75 -7.94
C HIS A 172 19.03 -9.48 -8.77
N ASN A 173 18.02 -8.64 -8.50
CA ASN A 173 17.69 -7.44 -9.29
C ASN A 173 17.54 -7.78 -10.80
N GLN A 174 16.75 -8.81 -11.11
CA GLN A 174 16.61 -9.36 -12.46
C GLN A 174 15.16 -9.49 -12.88
N ASP A 175 14.89 -9.08 -14.13
CA ASP A 175 13.61 -9.34 -14.78
C ASP A 175 13.55 -10.79 -15.27
N LEU A 176 12.46 -11.46 -14.97
CA LEU A 176 12.15 -12.82 -15.37
C LEU A 176 10.89 -12.85 -16.26
N PRO A 177 10.75 -13.88 -17.10
CA PRO A 177 9.47 -14.11 -17.79
C PRO A 177 8.32 -14.26 -16.79
N MET A 178 7.12 -13.86 -17.20
CA MET A 178 5.94 -14.07 -16.36
C MET A 178 5.77 -15.54 -16.00
N CYS A 179 5.47 -15.79 -14.73
CA CYS A 179 5.11 -17.11 -14.21
C CYS A 179 3.58 -17.26 -14.15
N SER A 180 3.11 -18.52 -14.07
CA SER A 180 1.70 -18.80 -13.83
C SER A 180 1.30 -18.35 -12.42
N LEU A 181 0.11 -17.75 -12.29
CA LEU A 181 -0.52 -17.36 -11.02
C LEU A 181 -1.76 -18.25 -10.73
N GLU A 182 -1.77 -19.48 -11.23
CA GLU A 182 -2.90 -20.40 -11.05
C GLU A 182 -3.10 -20.82 -9.60
N ASN A 183 -2.01 -20.91 -8.83
CA ASN A 183 -2.05 -21.29 -7.43
C ASN A 183 -1.41 -20.21 -6.54
N LEU A 184 -2.23 -19.30 -6.02
CA LEU A 184 -1.76 -18.21 -5.17
C LEU A 184 -1.25 -18.70 -3.81
N SER A 185 -1.72 -19.85 -3.31
CA SER A 185 -1.29 -20.40 -2.03
C SER A 185 0.20 -20.75 -1.99
N ASP A 186 0.81 -20.97 -3.16
CA ASP A 186 2.21 -21.31 -3.31
C ASP A 186 3.11 -20.08 -3.51
N ARG A 187 2.51 -18.88 -3.55
CA ARG A 187 3.22 -17.61 -3.74
C ARG A 187 3.63 -17.03 -2.41
N TRP A 188 4.92 -17.08 -2.14
CA TRP A 188 5.45 -16.58 -0.88
C TRP A 188 5.60 -15.05 -0.86
N ASP A 189 6.27 -14.49 -1.87
CA ASP A 189 6.56 -13.05 -1.98
C ASP A 189 7.04 -12.76 -3.42
N ASP A 190 6.08 -12.66 -4.33
CA ASP A 190 6.34 -12.45 -5.76
C ASP A 190 6.09 -10.99 -6.13
N VAL A 191 7.02 -10.40 -6.86
CA VAL A 191 6.95 -9.02 -7.35
C VAL A 191 6.78 -9.01 -8.86
N PHE A 192 5.83 -8.24 -9.35
CA PHE A 192 5.53 -8.07 -10.76
C PHE A 192 5.55 -6.59 -11.13
N HIS A 193 5.87 -6.27 -12.40
CA HIS A 193 5.84 -4.88 -12.86
C HIS A 193 5.47 -4.76 -14.35
N THR A 194 5.47 -3.50 -14.85
CA THR A 194 5.14 -3.16 -16.23
C THR A 194 3.72 -3.59 -16.59
N PRO A 195 2.69 -2.97 -16.01
CA PRO A 195 1.31 -3.32 -16.28
C PRO A 195 0.89 -2.93 -17.70
N ALA A 196 0.27 -3.87 -18.45
CA ALA A 196 -0.45 -3.55 -19.68
C ALA A 196 -1.73 -2.76 -19.41
N LYS A 197 -2.36 -3.05 -18.26
CA LYS A 197 -3.45 -2.28 -17.66
C LYS A 197 -3.21 -2.21 -16.17
N ARG A 198 -3.52 -1.06 -15.57
CA ARG A 198 -3.36 -0.82 -14.13
C ARG A 198 -4.60 -1.23 -13.36
N GLU A 199 -4.95 -2.50 -13.52
CA GLU A 199 -6.08 -3.14 -12.83
C GLU A 199 -5.75 -4.58 -12.49
N PHE A 200 -6.31 -5.05 -11.38
CA PHE A 200 -6.36 -6.46 -11.04
C PHE A 200 -7.71 -6.81 -10.40
N THR A 201 -8.05 -8.10 -10.42
CA THR A 201 -9.20 -8.62 -9.67
C THR A 201 -8.73 -9.79 -8.82
N PHE A 202 -8.83 -9.65 -7.51
CA PHE A 202 -8.67 -10.73 -6.56
C PHE A 202 -10.03 -11.31 -6.26
N ARG A 203 -10.22 -12.59 -6.57
CA ARG A 203 -11.45 -13.34 -6.30
C ARG A 203 -11.19 -14.37 -5.23
N ASN A 204 -11.99 -14.35 -4.19
CA ASN A 204 -11.95 -15.30 -3.09
C ASN A 204 -13.31 -16.02 -3.00
N ALA A 205 -13.40 -17.18 -3.64
CA ALA A 205 -14.63 -17.98 -3.68
C ALA A 205 -14.91 -18.65 -2.31
N GLY A 206 -13.85 -19.00 -1.55
CA GLY A 206 -13.97 -19.59 -0.22
C GLY A 206 -14.65 -18.65 0.78
N ASP A 207 -14.28 -17.39 0.75
CA ASP A 207 -14.89 -16.35 1.60
C ASP A 207 -16.02 -15.58 0.91
N GLY A 208 -16.38 -15.89 -0.34
CA GLY A 208 -17.56 -15.37 -1.04
C GLY A 208 -17.48 -13.89 -1.40
N TYR A 209 -16.31 -13.37 -1.79
CA TYR A 209 -16.14 -11.99 -2.25
C TYR A 209 -15.08 -11.85 -3.34
N GLN A 210 -15.15 -10.73 -4.04
CA GLN A 210 -14.06 -10.31 -4.93
C GLN A 210 -13.77 -8.82 -4.75
N VAL A 211 -12.52 -8.46 -5.04
CA VAL A 211 -12.02 -7.09 -5.03
C VAL A 211 -11.41 -6.80 -6.40
N ARG A 212 -11.95 -5.79 -7.10
CA ARG A 212 -11.30 -5.21 -8.26
C ARG A 212 -10.56 -3.97 -7.83
N CYS A 213 -9.31 -3.84 -8.23
CA CYS A 213 -8.48 -2.67 -7.98
C CYS A 213 -8.12 -2.00 -9.30
N GLU A 214 -8.18 -0.68 -9.33
CA GLU A 214 -7.60 0.17 -10.37
C GLU A 214 -6.67 1.18 -9.73
N THR A 215 -5.56 1.49 -10.39
CA THR A 215 -4.59 2.48 -9.96
C THR A 215 -4.32 3.49 -11.07
N ASP A 216 -3.84 4.66 -10.68
CA ASP A 216 -3.35 5.63 -11.66
C ASP A 216 -2.05 5.17 -12.34
N GLU A 217 -1.54 6.00 -13.26
CA GLU A 217 -0.36 5.72 -14.07
C GLU A 217 0.97 5.62 -13.30
N ASN A 218 0.98 5.96 -12.02
CA ASN A 218 2.20 5.96 -11.21
C ASN A 218 2.47 4.60 -10.53
N PHE A 219 1.49 3.71 -10.48
CA PHE A 219 1.64 2.38 -9.88
C PHE A 219 2.16 1.40 -10.93
N ASP A 220 3.43 1.09 -10.88
CA ASP A 220 4.12 0.25 -11.86
C ASP A 220 4.36 -1.18 -11.38
N ALA A 221 4.12 -1.48 -10.10
CA ALA A 221 4.39 -2.79 -9.50
C ALA A 221 3.17 -3.36 -8.76
N LEU A 222 3.12 -4.68 -8.70
CA LEU A 222 2.17 -5.46 -7.92
C LEU A 222 2.94 -6.53 -7.15
N VAL A 223 2.68 -6.62 -5.84
CA VAL A 223 3.23 -7.67 -5.00
C VAL A 223 2.15 -8.66 -4.63
N VAL A 224 2.48 -9.95 -4.67
CA VAL A 224 1.59 -11.04 -4.26
C VAL A 224 2.30 -11.86 -3.19
N CYS A 225 1.70 -11.93 -2.01
CA CYS A 225 2.34 -12.55 -0.86
C CYS A 225 1.32 -13.39 -0.07
N SER A 226 1.73 -14.59 0.37
CA SER A 226 0.84 -15.56 1.05
C SER A 226 1.41 -16.11 2.36
N TRP A 227 2.44 -15.50 2.92
CA TRP A 227 3.12 -16.01 4.11
C TRP A 227 2.31 -15.87 5.41
N VAL A 228 1.34 -14.95 5.48
CA VAL A 228 0.43 -14.84 6.63
C VAL A 228 -0.69 -15.86 6.49
N GLU A 229 -0.94 -16.64 7.55
CA GLU A 229 -2.06 -17.57 7.60
C GLU A 229 -3.39 -16.83 7.43
N GLU A 230 -4.36 -17.43 6.74
CA GLU A 230 -5.67 -16.83 6.45
C GLU A 230 -5.63 -15.46 5.73
N SER A 231 -4.52 -15.13 5.07
CA SER A 231 -4.40 -13.87 4.34
C SER A 231 -3.71 -14.03 2.98
N MET A 232 -4.17 -13.25 2.02
CA MET A 232 -3.49 -12.99 0.75
C MET A 232 -3.21 -11.49 0.64
N CYS A 233 -1.94 -11.12 0.47
CA CYS A 233 -1.56 -9.74 0.21
C CYS A 233 -1.47 -9.53 -1.30
N ILE A 234 -2.23 -8.57 -1.81
CA ILE A 234 -2.21 -8.17 -3.23
C ILE A 234 -2.00 -6.65 -3.24
N GLU A 235 -0.77 -6.23 -3.48
CA GLU A 235 -0.27 -4.94 -3.08
C GLU A 235 0.09 -4.06 -4.28
N PRO A 236 -0.66 -3.00 -4.58
CA PRO A 236 -0.27 -2.02 -5.58
C PRO A 236 0.83 -1.10 -5.03
N TRP A 237 1.97 -1.05 -5.75
CA TRP A 237 3.13 -0.21 -5.41
C TRP A 237 3.55 0.67 -6.58
N CYS A 238 4.07 1.87 -6.27
CA CYS A 238 4.64 2.77 -7.28
C CYS A 238 6.01 2.31 -7.82
N GLY A 239 6.76 1.54 -7.05
CA GLY A 239 8.10 1.09 -7.43
C GLY A 239 8.43 -0.31 -6.96
N LEU A 240 9.62 -0.77 -7.32
CA LEU A 240 10.14 -2.09 -6.97
C LEU A 240 10.87 -2.06 -5.63
N PRO A 241 11.09 -3.23 -4.98
CA PRO A 241 12.05 -3.33 -3.90
C PRO A 241 13.40 -2.70 -4.30
N ASP A 242 13.97 -1.91 -3.38
CA ASP A 242 15.27 -1.25 -3.58
C ASP A 242 15.35 -0.26 -4.76
N SER A 243 14.21 0.29 -5.19
CA SER A 243 14.13 1.25 -6.30
C SER A 243 15.07 2.44 -6.12
N ILE A 244 15.33 2.89 -4.90
CA ILE A 244 16.23 4.02 -4.63
C ILE A 244 17.67 3.76 -5.11
N HIS A 245 18.16 2.53 -5.07
CA HIS A 245 19.48 2.15 -5.56
C HIS A 245 19.48 1.78 -7.05
N THR A 246 18.42 1.14 -7.53
CA THR A 246 18.34 0.72 -8.94
C THR A 246 17.93 1.85 -9.87
N GLY A 247 17.32 2.91 -9.34
CA GLY A 247 16.73 4.01 -10.11
C GLY A 247 15.42 3.64 -10.84
N ARG A 248 14.98 2.38 -10.76
CA ARG A 248 13.79 1.88 -11.46
C ARG A 248 12.52 2.32 -10.76
N PHE A 249 11.61 2.97 -11.49
CA PHE A 249 10.29 3.41 -11.02
C PHE A 249 10.30 4.34 -9.78
N VAL A 250 11.44 4.94 -9.40
CA VAL A 250 11.47 5.99 -8.38
C VAL A 250 10.63 7.17 -8.86
N LYS A 251 9.73 7.63 -8.02
CA LYS A 251 8.95 8.84 -8.25
C LYS A 251 9.63 10.02 -7.56
N TRP A 252 9.46 11.19 -8.15
CA TRP A 252 10.08 12.41 -7.66
C TRP A 252 9.02 13.50 -7.50
N VAL A 253 9.11 14.26 -6.42
CA VAL A 253 8.36 15.51 -6.24
C VAL A 253 9.34 16.66 -6.24
N GLU A 254 9.14 17.60 -7.18
CA GLU A 254 10.00 18.79 -7.31
C GLU A 254 9.86 19.70 -6.09
N PRO A 255 10.88 20.56 -5.78
CA PRO A 255 10.81 21.54 -4.71
C PRO A 255 9.57 22.44 -4.83
N GLY A 256 8.80 22.57 -3.76
CA GLY A 256 7.59 23.38 -3.70
C GLY A 256 6.40 22.83 -4.47
N ALA A 257 6.53 21.66 -5.11
CA ALA A 257 5.45 21.01 -5.84
C ALA A 257 4.71 19.97 -4.99
N ALA A 258 3.55 19.54 -5.47
CA ALA A 258 2.84 18.38 -4.97
C ALA A 258 2.63 17.35 -6.09
N LYS A 259 2.50 16.08 -5.71
CA LYS A 259 2.14 14.99 -6.59
C LYS A 259 1.01 14.15 -5.98
N GLU A 260 0.06 13.79 -6.81
CA GLU A 260 -1.14 13.04 -6.41
C GLU A 260 -1.11 11.62 -6.96
N TYR A 261 -1.76 10.72 -6.24
CA TYR A 261 -1.86 9.29 -6.55
C TYR A 261 -3.24 8.80 -6.18
N GLN A 262 -3.76 7.85 -6.94
CA GLN A 262 -5.08 7.28 -6.67
C GLN A 262 -5.08 5.77 -6.81
N ILE A 263 -5.75 5.10 -5.85
CA ILE A 263 -6.13 3.69 -5.89
C ILE A 263 -7.63 3.60 -5.67
N LYS A 264 -8.31 2.78 -6.44
CA LYS A 264 -9.73 2.47 -6.27
C LYS A 264 -9.94 0.99 -6.06
N PHE A 265 -10.70 0.63 -5.03
CA PHE A 265 -11.09 -0.74 -4.76
C PHE A 265 -12.61 -0.88 -4.84
N TRP A 266 -13.09 -1.76 -5.72
CA TRP A 266 -14.50 -2.15 -5.79
C TRP A 266 -14.69 -3.50 -5.13
N PHE A 267 -15.64 -3.59 -4.22
CA PHE A 267 -15.95 -4.80 -3.47
C PHE A 267 -17.27 -5.38 -3.94
N GLN A 268 -17.28 -6.68 -4.14
CA GLN A 268 -18.48 -7.41 -4.59
C GLN A 268 -18.56 -8.76 -3.90
N LYS A 269 -19.76 -9.11 -3.44
CA LYS A 269 -20.09 -10.44 -2.98
C LYS A 269 -20.29 -11.39 -4.18
N ILE A 270 -19.84 -12.62 -4.08
CA ILE A 270 -19.92 -13.65 -5.11
C ILE A 270 -20.48 -14.96 -4.58
#